data_89018bf1df59e4be35e13655401b8573
#
_entry.id   89018bf1df59e4be35e13655401b8573
#
_cell.length_a   1.000
_cell.length_b   1.000
_cell.length_c   1.000
_cell.angle_alpha   90.00
_cell.angle_beta   90.00
_cell.angle_gamma   90.00
#
_symmetry.space_group_name_H-M   'P 1'
#
loop_
_entity.id
_entity.type
_entity.pdbx_description
1 polymer ?
#
loop_
_entity_poly.entity_id
_entity_poly.type
_entity_poly.pdbx_seq_one_letter_code
_entity_poly.pdbx_strand_id
1 'polypeptide(L)'
;MCIRDRLICVTSSRSPNDPFREEEDYAATACAIQNMTLSLWGNGVGSQWSTGAITRSDAAYTAIGASREEEKIVGFIKAGYPEKIPSITKKSVGEIRAYLP
;
A
#
# COMPACT_ATOMS: atom_id res chain seq x y z
N MET A 1 2.87 6.85 14.61
CA MET A 1 1.41 6.81 14.49
C MET A 1 0.85 5.86 15.54
N CYS A 2 0.04 6.36 16.42
CA CYS A 2 -0.38 5.61 17.60
C CYS A 2 -1.77 5.01 17.48
N ILE A 3 -2.65 5.57 16.66
CA ILE A 3 -4.03 5.18 16.57
C ILE A 3 -4.26 4.35 15.32
N ARG A 4 -4.79 3.16 15.51
CA ARG A 4 -5.09 2.23 14.43
C ARG A 4 -6.53 1.76 14.57
N ASP A 5 -7.42 2.46 13.91
CA ASP A 5 -8.83 2.13 13.98
C ASP A 5 -9.24 1.08 12.95
N ARG A 6 -8.49 0.99 11.85
CA ARG A 6 -8.79 0.04 10.78
C ARG A 6 -7.51 -0.56 10.20
N LEU A 7 -7.63 -1.82 9.85
CA LEU A 7 -6.61 -2.53 9.07
C LEU A 7 -7.25 -2.98 7.76
N ILE A 8 -6.71 -2.51 6.65
CA ILE A 8 -7.22 -2.80 5.32
C ILE A 8 -6.20 -3.67 4.62
N CYS A 9 -6.61 -4.86 4.20
CA CYS A 9 -5.78 -5.73 3.40
C CYS A 9 -6.07 -5.46 1.92
N VAL A 10 -5.01 -5.22 1.16
CA VAL A 10 -5.12 -4.96 -0.27
C VAL A 10 -4.45 -6.10 -1.02
N THR A 11 -5.18 -6.66 -1.98
CA THR A 11 -4.67 -7.75 -2.82
C THR A 11 -4.70 -7.35 -4.29
N SER A 12 -3.87 -8.00 -5.08
CA SER A 12 -3.94 -7.95 -6.54
C SER A 12 -4.18 -9.36 -7.09
N SER A 13 -4.81 -9.42 -8.25
CA SER A 13 -5.06 -10.69 -8.94
C SER A 13 -3.76 -11.30 -9.43
N ARG A 14 -3.68 -12.63 -9.37
CA ARG A 14 -2.57 -13.36 -9.97
C ARG A 14 -2.93 -13.82 -11.37
N SER A 15 -1.91 -13.81 -12.23
CA SER A 15 -1.99 -14.31 -13.60
C SER A 15 -0.76 -15.17 -13.86
N PRO A 16 -0.74 -16.43 -13.36
CA PRO A 16 0.46 -17.28 -13.42
C PRO A 16 0.98 -17.52 -14.83
N ASN A 17 0.10 -17.49 -15.82
CA ASN A 17 0.45 -17.73 -17.22
C ASN A 17 0.76 -16.44 -18.00
N ASP A 18 0.68 -15.28 -17.34
CA ASP A 18 0.92 -13.98 -17.95
C ASP A 18 1.64 -13.05 -16.96
N PRO A 19 2.98 -13.16 -16.88
CA PRO A 19 3.78 -12.34 -15.95
C PRO A 19 3.63 -10.83 -16.16
N PHE A 20 3.45 -10.39 -17.39
CA PHE A 20 3.25 -8.97 -17.69
C PHE A 20 1.95 -8.46 -17.10
N ARG A 21 0.89 -9.24 -17.24
CA ARG A 21 -0.42 -8.89 -16.69
C ARG A 21 -0.36 -8.82 -15.17
N GLU A 22 0.31 -9.76 -14.54
CA GLU A 22 0.47 -9.79 -13.10
C GLU A 22 1.22 -8.55 -12.59
N GLU A 23 2.29 -8.15 -13.30
CA GLU A 23 3.06 -6.95 -12.96
C GLU A 23 2.23 -5.67 -13.14
N GLU A 24 1.49 -5.56 -14.23
CA GLU A 24 0.60 -4.42 -14.48
C GLU A 24 -0.51 -4.32 -13.43
N ASP A 25 -1.09 -5.43 -13.06
CA ASP A 25 -2.13 -5.47 -12.03
C ASP A 25 -1.57 -5.07 -10.67
N TYR A 26 -0.35 -5.49 -10.34
CA TYR A 26 0.34 -5.04 -9.15
C TYR A 26 0.59 -3.54 -9.17
N ALA A 27 1.08 -3.01 -10.28
CA ALA A 27 1.34 -1.58 -10.44
C ALA A 27 0.06 -0.76 -10.29
N ALA A 28 -1.03 -1.21 -10.91
CA ALA A 28 -2.33 -0.56 -10.79
C ALA A 28 -2.83 -0.57 -9.34
N THR A 29 -2.64 -1.69 -8.64
CA THR A 29 -3.02 -1.82 -7.24
C THR A 29 -2.20 -0.86 -6.36
N ALA A 30 -0.91 -0.73 -6.62
CA ALA A 30 -0.05 0.22 -5.90
C ALA A 30 -0.52 1.67 -6.11
N CYS A 31 -0.92 2.02 -7.33
CA CYS A 31 -1.49 3.34 -7.62
C CYS A 31 -2.79 3.56 -6.84
N ALA A 32 -3.65 2.55 -6.77
CA ALA A 32 -4.89 2.62 -6.00
C ALA A 32 -4.63 2.82 -4.51
N ILE A 33 -3.62 2.16 -3.95
CA ILE A 33 -3.22 2.36 -2.57
C ILE A 33 -2.79 3.81 -2.33
N GLN A 34 -1.98 4.37 -3.22
CA GLN A 34 -1.53 5.76 -3.08
C GLN A 34 -2.73 6.72 -3.12
N ASN A 35 -3.64 6.53 -4.06
CA ASN A 35 -4.85 7.35 -4.15
C ASN A 35 -5.71 7.23 -2.89
N MET A 36 -5.84 6.03 -2.35
CA MET A 36 -6.57 5.81 -1.11
C MET A 36 -5.91 6.55 0.06
N THR A 37 -4.59 6.45 0.21
CA THR A 37 -3.88 7.12 1.31
C THR A 37 -3.97 8.63 1.21
N LEU A 38 -3.92 9.19 0.00
CA LEU A 38 -4.12 10.63 -0.21
C LEU A 38 -5.55 11.06 0.14
N SER A 39 -6.53 10.28 -0.27
CA SER A 39 -7.93 10.54 0.06
C SER A 39 -8.18 10.49 1.58
N LEU A 40 -7.62 9.50 2.25
CA LEU A 40 -7.68 9.39 3.71
C LEU A 40 -7.10 10.62 4.37
N TRP A 41 -5.91 11.04 3.94
CA TRP A 41 -5.26 12.22 4.50
C TRP A 41 -6.08 13.49 4.24
N GLY A 42 -6.67 13.62 3.06
CA GLY A 42 -7.59 14.73 2.76
C GLY A 42 -8.79 14.81 3.69
N ASN A 43 -9.14 13.70 4.34
CA ASN A 43 -10.21 13.62 5.33
C ASN A 43 -9.68 13.58 6.77
N GLY A 44 -8.42 13.90 6.99
CA GLY A 44 -7.82 13.94 8.32
C GLY A 44 -7.43 12.57 8.89
N VAL A 45 -7.43 11.53 8.07
CA VAL A 45 -7.09 10.16 8.48
C VAL A 45 -5.67 9.84 8.08
N GLY A 46 -4.81 9.56 9.06
CA GLY A 46 -3.46 9.09 8.81
C GLY A 46 -3.44 7.64 8.38
N SER A 47 -2.46 7.26 7.59
CA SER A 47 -2.32 5.88 7.14
C SER A 47 -0.86 5.46 6.99
N GLN A 48 -0.64 4.16 7.04
CA GLN A 48 0.67 3.56 6.84
C GLN A 48 0.52 2.27 6.03
N TRP A 49 1.26 2.17 4.94
CA TRP A 49 1.35 0.96 4.13
C TRP A 49 2.45 0.06 4.71
N SER A 50 2.07 -1.14 5.13
CA SER A 50 2.98 -2.15 5.67
C SER A 50 3.10 -3.34 4.73
N THR A 51 4.32 -3.76 4.46
CA THR A 51 4.62 -4.88 3.55
C THR A 51 5.50 -5.97 4.16
N GLY A 52 5.68 -6.01 5.45
CA GLY A 52 6.56 -6.96 6.11
C GLY A 52 6.24 -8.44 5.82
N ALA A 53 6.93 -9.35 6.50
CA ALA A 53 6.79 -10.79 6.30
C ALA A 53 5.35 -11.30 6.41
N ILE A 54 4.51 -10.60 7.12
CA ILE A 54 3.10 -10.95 7.28
C ILE A 54 2.36 -11.04 5.95
N THR A 55 2.74 -10.23 4.95
CA THR A 55 2.10 -10.26 3.63
C THR A 55 2.34 -11.56 2.88
N ARG A 56 3.29 -12.34 3.33
CA ARG A 56 3.66 -13.63 2.74
C ARG A 56 3.30 -14.82 3.61
N SER A 57 2.69 -14.59 4.76
CA SER A 57 2.36 -15.65 5.71
C SER A 57 1.08 -16.38 5.34
N ASP A 58 1.06 -17.70 5.60
CA ASP A 58 -0.16 -18.49 5.43
C ASP A 58 -1.28 -18.02 6.38
N ALA A 59 -0.91 -17.58 7.58
CA ALA A 59 -1.86 -17.06 8.53
C ALA A 59 -2.62 -15.84 8.01
N ALA A 60 -1.94 -14.94 7.30
CA ALA A 60 -2.59 -13.77 6.71
C ALA A 60 -3.58 -14.17 5.62
N TYR A 61 -3.19 -15.06 4.72
CA TYR A 61 -4.08 -15.54 3.66
C TYR A 61 -5.30 -16.26 4.23
N THR A 62 -5.10 -17.09 5.25
CA THR A 62 -6.21 -17.75 5.93
C THR A 62 -7.14 -16.73 6.59
N ALA A 63 -6.60 -15.74 7.26
CA ALA A 63 -7.39 -14.73 7.97
C ALA A 63 -8.28 -13.89 7.04
N ILE A 64 -7.80 -13.58 5.84
CA ILE A 64 -8.58 -12.81 4.86
C ILE A 64 -9.45 -13.67 3.96
N GLY A 65 -9.31 -15.00 4.02
CA GLY A 65 -10.06 -15.91 3.18
C GLY A 65 -9.64 -15.90 1.71
N ALA A 66 -8.40 -15.52 1.40
CA ALA A 66 -7.88 -15.47 0.04
C ALA A 66 -7.00 -16.68 -0.26
N SER A 67 -6.98 -17.05 -1.54
CA SER A 67 -6.09 -18.10 -2.07
C SER A 67 -4.83 -17.47 -2.65
N ARG A 68 -3.66 -17.98 -2.24
CA ARG A 68 -2.37 -17.55 -2.80
C ARG A 68 -2.28 -17.75 -4.31
N GLU A 69 -3.03 -18.70 -4.85
CA GLU A 69 -3.01 -19.01 -6.27
C GLU A 69 -3.76 -17.97 -7.10
N GLU A 70 -4.76 -17.36 -6.50
CA GLU A 70 -5.63 -16.39 -7.17
C GLU A 70 -5.29 -14.94 -6.84
N GLU A 71 -4.78 -14.67 -5.64
CA GLU A 71 -4.52 -13.34 -5.15
C GLU A 71 -3.15 -13.24 -4.46
N LYS A 72 -2.55 -12.08 -4.57
CA LYS A 72 -1.33 -11.73 -3.85
C LYS A 72 -1.63 -10.57 -2.91
N ILE A 73 -1.28 -10.73 -1.64
CA ILE A 73 -1.37 -9.63 -0.68
C ILE A 73 -0.30 -8.59 -1.02
N VAL A 74 -0.73 -7.41 -1.40
CA VAL A 74 0.16 -6.28 -1.74
C VAL A 74 0.61 -5.57 -0.48
N GLY A 75 -0.27 -5.45 0.50
CA GLY A 75 0.07 -4.83 1.76
C GLY A 75 -1.11 -4.70 2.69
N PHE A 76 -0.80 -4.26 3.89
CA PHE A 76 -1.79 -3.89 4.89
C PHE A 76 -1.72 -2.39 5.13
N ILE A 77 -2.85 -1.72 5.03
CA ILE A 77 -2.96 -0.29 5.28
C ILE A 77 -3.54 -0.11 6.67
N LYS A 78 -2.74 0.44 7.55
CA LYS A 78 -3.19 0.85 8.88
C LYS A 78 -3.71 2.26 8.76
N ALA A 79 -4.95 2.49 9.17
CA ALA A 79 -5.58 3.80 9.06
C ALA A 79 -6.19 4.22 10.40
N GLY A 80 -6.11 5.50 10.71
CA GLY A 80 -6.67 6.03 11.94
C GLY A 80 -6.42 7.52 12.08
N TYR A 81 -7.03 8.12 13.08
CA TYR A 81 -6.79 9.53 13.36
C TYR A 81 -5.45 9.70 14.08
N PRO A 82 -4.54 10.52 13.54
CA PRO A 82 -3.22 10.67 14.14
C PRO A 82 -3.29 11.49 15.41
N GLU A 83 -2.63 10.99 16.46
CA GLU A 83 -2.44 11.72 17.70
C GLU A 83 -1.37 12.81 17.52
N LYS A 84 -0.36 12.52 16.69
CA LYS A 84 0.73 13.43 16.40
C LYS A 84 1.09 13.32 14.92
N ILE A 85 1.24 14.47 14.27
CA ILE A 85 1.66 14.53 12.88
C ILE A 85 3.18 14.71 12.85
N PRO A 86 3.94 13.74 12.30
CA PRO A 86 5.38 13.89 12.20
C PRO A 86 5.74 14.95 11.17
N SER A 87 6.83 15.67 11.45
CA SER A 87 7.40 16.63 10.52
C SER A 87 8.64 16.02 9.88
N ILE A 88 8.62 15.91 8.57
CA ILE A 88 9.74 15.34 7.80
C ILE A 88 10.20 16.37 6.78
N THR A 89 11.51 16.65 6.79
CA THR A 89 12.12 17.51 5.78
C THR A 89 12.42 16.68 4.54
N LYS A 90 11.89 17.12 3.42
CA LYS A 90 12.14 16.46 2.12
C LYS A 90 13.01 17.37 1.26
N LYS A 91 13.74 16.76 0.34
CA LYS A 91 14.50 17.50 -0.66
C LYS A 91 13.56 18.32 -1.54
N SER A 92 14.01 19.51 -1.92
CA SER A 92 13.24 20.33 -2.87
C SER A 92 13.24 19.70 -4.24
N VAL A 93 12.25 20.05 -5.07
CA VAL A 93 12.17 19.53 -6.44
C VAL A 93 13.43 19.89 -7.24
N GLY A 94 14.00 21.08 -7.04
CA GLY A 94 15.22 21.51 -7.72
C GLY A 94 16.43 20.62 -7.45
N GLU A 95 16.50 20.02 -6.26
CA GLU A 95 17.61 19.13 -5.86
C GLU A 95 17.55 17.74 -6.48
N ILE A 96 16.37 17.33 -6.91
CA ILE A 96 16.14 15.96 -7.40
C ILE A 96 15.70 15.90 -8.86
N ARG A 97 15.53 17.06 -9.49
CA ARG A 97 15.08 17.16 -10.87
C ARG A 97 16.24 17.44 -11.82
N ALA A 98 16.26 16.76 -12.95
CA ALA A 98 17.17 17.06 -14.06
C ALA A 98 16.38 17.22 -15.33
N TYR A 99 16.88 18.07 -16.22
CA TYR A 99 16.32 18.22 -17.55
C TYR A 99 17.25 17.57 -18.55
N LEU A 100 16.68 16.84 -19.49
CA LEU A 100 17.44 16.30 -20.62
C LEU A 100 17.64 17.40 -21.66
N PRO A 101 18.82 17.39 -22.35
CA PRO A 101 19.10 18.38 -23.41
C PRO A 101 18.18 18.22 -24.61
#